data_626eb8b1f09dbb24f62c15578f0f3709
#
_entry.id   626eb8b1f09dbb24f62c15578f0f3709
#
_cell.length_a   1.000
_cell.length_b   1.000
_cell.length_c   1.000
_cell.angle_alpha   90.00
_cell.angle_beta   90.00
_cell.angle_gamma   90.00
#
_symmetry.space_group_name_H-M   'P 1'
#
loop_
_entity.id
_entity.type
_entity.pdbx_description
1 polymer ?
#
loop_
_entity_poly.entity_id
_entity_poly.type
_entity_poly.pdbx_seq_one_letter_code
_entity_poly.pdbx_strand_id
1 'polypeptide(L)'
;MSFIKDLYKSTNGNQTVFSLVELSNINPDYVGPKLNSAIKYLVKNGDLIRLSKGFYALNRTYSIQEFANKYRSPSYVSLYTVLFESGIVFQPYTSIYLLSKRSETKIINGVNLIYKNIKNDILLNSLGIISGNNISKATPERAICDTIYLLGGQYFDNTRNIDWELIKQINQDVYTNNKIIARWIQENTKLI
;
A
#
# COMPACT_ATOMS: atom_id res chain seq x y z
N MET A 1 -29.15 6.52 18.42
CA MET A 1 -28.09 7.32 17.78
C MET A 1 -27.99 6.95 16.31
N SER A 2 -27.58 7.86 15.44
CA SER A 2 -27.43 7.55 14.00
C SER A 2 -26.08 6.88 13.76
N PHE A 3 -26.04 5.76 13.02
CA PHE A 3 -24.81 5.02 12.67
C PHE A 3 -23.69 5.93 12.14
N ILE A 4 -24.04 6.94 11.34
CA ILE A 4 -23.08 7.90 10.79
C ILE A 4 -22.36 8.70 11.89
N LYS A 5 -23.05 9.07 12.99
CA LYS A 5 -22.44 9.77 14.12
C LYS A 5 -21.45 8.87 14.85
N ASP A 6 -21.77 7.58 14.99
CA ASP A 6 -20.87 6.61 15.62
C ASP A 6 -19.65 6.37 14.73
N LEU A 7 -19.83 6.30 13.41
CA LEU A 7 -18.76 6.21 12.45
C LEU A 7 -17.79 7.41 12.54
N TYR A 8 -18.30 8.64 12.55
CA TYR A 8 -17.45 9.83 12.70
C TYR A 8 -16.72 9.88 14.04
N LYS A 9 -17.32 9.42 15.12
CA LYS A 9 -16.65 9.34 16.43
C LYS A 9 -15.56 8.28 16.49
N SER A 10 -15.72 7.17 15.77
CA SER A 10 -14.74 6.08 15.72
C SER A 10 -13.53 6.40 14.85
N THR A 11 -13.66 7.38 13.95
CA THR A 11 -12.55 7.81 13.08
C THR A 11 -11.66 8.78 13.83
N ASN A 12 -10.45 8.36 14.17
CA ASN A 12 -9.41 9.22 14.74
C ASN A 12 -8.85 10.26 13.74
N GLY A 13 -9.65 10.70 12.77
CA GLY A 13 -9.28 11.66 11.73
C GLY A 13 -8.39 11.15 10.59
N ASN A 14 -7.67 10.04 10.79
CA ASN A 14 -6.67 9.55 9.84
C ASN A 14 -7.17 8.41 8.94
N GLN A 15 -8.30 7.79 9.26
CA GLN A 15 -8.86 6.70 8.47
C GLN A 15 -9.86 7.24 7.45
N THR A 16 -9.61 6.97 6.18
CA THR A 16 -10.45 7.44 5.07
C THR A 16 -11.24 6.33 4.38
N VAL A 17 -10.80 5.07 4.55
CA VAL A 17 -11.41 3.90 3.93
C VAL A 17 -11.80 2.86 4.99
N PHE A 18 -12.98 2.28 4.82
CA PHE A 18 -13.57 1.29 5.73
C PHE A 18 -13.94 0.02 4.98
N SER A 19 -13.53 -1.11 5.49
CA SER A 19 -14.08 -2.40 5.10
C SER A 19 -15.45 -2.64 5.77
N LEU A 20 -16.24 -3.54 5.23
CA LEU A 20 -17.52 -3.94 5.84
C LEU A 20 -17.30 -4.49 7.26
N VAL A 21 -16.19 -5.19 7.51
CA VAL A 21 -15.84 -5.74 8.82
C VAL A 21 -15.57 -4.59 9.81
N GLU A 22 -14.78 -3.60 9.41
CA GLU A 22 -14.53 -2.42 10.27
C GLU A 22 -15.83 -1.68 10.57
N LEU A 23 -16.72 -1.50 9.59
CA LEU A 23 -18.02 -0.89 9.80
C LEU A 23 -18.90 -1.70 10.76
N SER A 24 -18.82 -3.02 10.74
CA SER A 24 -19.59 -3.87 11.67
C SER A 24 -19.14 -3.77 13.13
N ASN A 25 -17.89 -3.35 13.35
CA ASN A 25 -17.31 -3.21 14.68
C ASN A 25 -17.55 -1.83 15.32
N ILE A 26 -18.14 -0.89 14.59
CA ILE A 26 -18.38 0.49 15.08
C ILE A 26 -19.47 0.56 16.13
N ASN A 27 -20.54 -0.16 15.89
CA ASN A 27 -21.70 -0.15 16.80
C ASN A 27 -22.36 -1.54 16.83
N PRO A 28 -22.36 -2.22 18.00
CA PRO A 28 -22.91 -3.57 18.14
C PRO A 28 -24.41 -3.67 17.84
N ASP A 29 -25.15 -2.54 17.89
CA ASP A 29 -26.56 -2.51 17.53
C ASP A 29 -26.82 -2.65 16.03
N TYR A 30 -25.78 -2.47 15.20
CA TYR A 30 -25.83 -2.56 13.74
C TYR A 30 -25.15 -3.81 13.24
N VAL A 31 -25.86 -4.92 13.21
CA VAL A 31 -25.37 -6.21 12.71
C VAL A 31 -26.26 -6.75 11.59
N GLY A 32 -25.69 -7.57 10.71
CA GLY A 32 -26.41 -8.28 9.66
C GLY A 32 -27.25 -7.35 8.75
N PRO A 33 -28.57 -7.65 8.59
CA PRO A 33 -29.46 -6.87 7.71
C PRO A 33 -29.58 -5.40 8.12
N LYS A 34 -29.54 -5.08 9.42
CA LYS A 34 -29.65 -3.70 9.93
C LYS A 34 -28.44 -2.87 9.50
N LEU A 35 -27.21 -3.41 9.61
CA LEU A 35 -26.00 -2.76 9.13
C LEU A 35 -26.07 -2.53 7.60
N ASN A 36 -26.43 -3.56 6.85
CA ASN A 36 -26.53 -3.45 5.39
C ASN A 36 -27.54 -2.38 4.96
N SER A 37 -28.69 -2.27 5.66
CA SER A 37 -29.70 -1.24 5.41
C SER A 37 -29.17 0.15 5.74
N ALA A 38 -28.45 0.32 6.86
CA ALA A 38 -27.82 1.58 7.23
C ALA A 38 -26.77 2.03 6.21
N ILE A 39 -25.87 1.11 5.80
CA ILE A 39 -24.85 1.40 4.78
C ILE A 39 -25.51 1.78 3.46
N LYS A 40 -26.53 1.03 3.02
CA LYS A 40 -27.28 1.31 1.79
C LYS A 40 -27.92 2.69 1.81
N TYR A 41 -28.50 3.08 2.95
CA TYR A 41 -29.06 4.42 3.15
C TYR A 41 -27.98 5.50 3.08
N LEU A 42 -26.84 5.35 3.77
CA LEU A 42 -25.74 6.31 3.74
C LEU A 42 -25.12 6.46 2.35
N VAL A 43 -24.97 5.37 1.61
CA VAL A 43 -24.49 5.43 0.21
C VAL A 43 -25.50 6.16 -0.69
N LYS A 44 -26.80 5.90 -0.51
CA LYS A 44 -27.86 6.59 -1.28
C LYS A 44 -27.89 8.10 -1.02
N ASN A 45 -27.61 8.50 0.21
CA ASN A 45 -27.62 9.92 0.60
C ASN A 45 -26.27 10.63 0.32
N GLY A 46 -25.23 9.89 -0.10
CA GLY A 46 -23.91 10.46 -0.35
C GLY A 46 -23.03 10.62 0.89
N ASP A 47 -23.49 10.17 2.06
CA ASP A 47 -22.71 10.18 3.32
C ASP A 47 -21.58 9.13 3.32
N LEU A 48 -21.70 8.09 2.49
CA LEU A 48 -20.67 7.11 2.19
C LEU A 48 -20.52 6.89 0.70
N ILE A 49 -19.31 6.67 0.24
CA ILE A 49 -18.98 6.32 -1.14
C ILE A 49 -18.59 4.84 -1.17
N ARG A 50 -19.26 4.05 -2.01
CA ARG A 50 -18.86 2.66 -2.23
C ARG A 50 -17.74 2.59 -3.25
N LEU A 51 -16.53 2.21 -2.82
CA LEU A 51 -15.35 2.07 -3.69
C LEU A 51 -15.32 0.73 -4.42
N SER A 52 -15.69 -0.34 -3.71
CA SER A 52 -15.77 -1.71 -4.23
C SER A 52 -16.73 -2.52 -3.36
N LYS A 53 -16.94 -3.80 -3.69
CA LYS A 53 -17.75 -4.68 -2.83
C LYS A 53 -17.10 -4.81 -1.45
N GLY A 54 -17.80 -4.34 -0.41
CA GLY A 54 -17.35 -4.40 0.98
C GLY A 54 -16.37 -3.32 1.41
N PHE A 55 -16.11 -2.29 0.56
CA PHE A 55 -15.22 -1.18 0.89
C PHE A 55 -15.89 0.16 0.61
N TYR A 56 -15.75 1.09 1.56
CA TYR A 56 -16.44 2.37 1.57
C TYR A 56 -15.49 3.49 2.00
N ALA A 57 -15.77 4.72 1.59
CA ALA A 57 -15.07 5.92 2.03
C ALA A 57 -16.07 6.98 2.51
N LEU A 58 -15.65 7.85 3.43
CA LEU A 58 -16.48 8.95 3.95
C LEU A 58 -16.63 10.09 2.96
N ASN A 59 -15.64 10.31 2.10
CA ASN A 59 -15.63 11.40 1.14
C ASN A 59 -14.78 11.07 -0.09
N ARG A 60 -14.73 11.97 -1.07
CA ARG A 60 -13.96 11.78 -2.31
C ARG A 60 -12.46 11.99 -2.15
N THR A 61 -11.99 12.55 -1.03
CA THR A 61 -10.58 12.78 -0.74
C THR A 61 -9.93 11.61 0.03
N TYR A 62 -10.49 10.41 -0.08
CA TYR A 62 -9.94 9.22 0.54
C TYR A 62 -8.56 8.85 -0.01
N SER A 63 -7.76 8.19 0.81
CA SER A 63 -6.46 7.67 0.38
C SER A 63 -6.62 6.40 -0.46
N ILE A 64 -6.24 6.49 -1.73
CA ILE A 64 -6.25 5.33 -2.63
C ILE A 64 -5.22 4.29 -2.23
N GLN A 65 -4.10 4.68 -1.60
CA GLN A 65 -3.09 3.76 -1.05
C GLN A 65 -3.65 3.01 0.17
N GLU A 66 -4.41 3.68 1.05
CA GLU A 66 -5.13 3.02 2.14
C GLU A 66 -6.12 1.98 1.61
N PHE A 67 -6.94 2.37 0.61
CA PHE A 67 -7.83 1.42 -0.05
C PHE A 67 -7.06 0.23 -0.60
N ALA A 68 -5.95 0.46 -1.30
CA ALA A 68 -5.16 -0.59 -1.92
C ALA A 68 -4.61 -1.59 -0.90
N ASN A 69 -4.07 -1.12 0.23
CA ASN A 69 -3.60 -2.00 1.31
C ASN A 69 -4.74 -2.80 1.95
N LYS A 70 -5.91 -2.18 2.17
CA LYS A 70 -7.07 -2.87 2.76
C LYS A 70 -7.71 -3.85 1.79
N TYR A 71 -7.75 -3.53 0.50
CA TYR A 71 -8.33 -4.41 -0.53
C TYR A 71 -7.58 -5.74 -0.65
N ARG A 72 -6.24 -5.70 -0.52
CA ARG A 72 -5.37 -6.88 -0.48
C ARG A 72 -4.47 -6.84 0.75
N SER A 73 -4.80 -7.59 1.76
CA SER A 73 -3.98 -7.72 2.98
C SER A 73 -3.48 -9.17 3.12
N PRO A 74 -2.22 -9.41 3.45
CA PRO A 74 -1.16 -8.41 3.59
C PRO A 74 -0.67 -7.90 2.23
N SER A 75 -0.33 -6.61 2.22
CA SER A 75 0.32 -5.94 1.09
C SER A 75 1.03 -4.67 1.56
N TYR A 76 1.94 -4.15 0.75
CA TYR A 76 2.52 -2.83 0.95
C TYR A 76 2.79 -2.13 -0.39
N VAL A 77 2.71 -0.80 -0.38
CA VAL A 77 3.04 0.05 -1.52
C VAL A 77 4.54 0.03 -1.76
N SER A 78 4.99 -0.20 -2.99
CA SER A 78 6.41 -0.32 -3.33
C SER A 78 6.66 -0.03 -4.82
N LEU A 79 7.80 -0.49 -5.33
CA LEU A 79 8.21 -0.39 -6.73
C LEU A 79 8.14 1.06 -7.23
N TYR A 80 7.70 1.25 -8.46
CA TYR A 80 7.69 2.55 -9.13
C TYR A 80 6.87 3.63 -8.40
N THR A 81 5.87 3.26 -7.59
CA THR A 81 5.15 4.24 -6.76
C THR A 81 6.09 4.90 -5.76
N VAL A 82 6.82 4.10 -5.00
CA VAL A 82 7.76 4.62 -4.00
C VAL A 82 8.98 5.27 -4.67
N LEU A 83 9.50 4.65 -5.72
CA LEU A 83 10.67 5.16 -6.44
C LEU A 83 10.41 6.55 -7.05
N PHE A 84 9.23 6.77 -7.62
CA PHE A 84 8.83 8.05 -8.16
C PHE A 84 8.60 9.09 -7.06
N GLU A 85 7.86 8.75 -6.01
CA GLU A 85 7.58 9.65 -4.88
C GLU A 85 8.86 10.06 -4.14
N SER A 86 9.89 9.21 -4.15
CA SER A 86 11.20 9.48 -3.56
C SER A 86 12.19 10.14 -4.51
N GLY A 87 11.81 10.45 -5.74
CA GLY A 87 12.67 11.06 -6.75
C GLY A 87 13.84 10.18 -7.19
N ILE A 88 13.72 8.86 -7.08
CA ILE A 88 14.69 7.87 -7.56
C ILE A 88 14.51 7.61 -9.05
N VAL A 89 13.27 7.62 -9.52
CA VAL A 89 12.93 7.61 -10.94
C VAL A 89 12.13 8.87 -11.27
N PHE A 90 12.38 9.44 -12.46
CA PHE A 90 11.75 10.71 -12.85
C PHE A 90 10.54 10.50 -13.76
N GLN A 91 10.36 9.31 -14.29
CA GLN A 91 9.20 9.01 -15.11
C GLN A 91 7.94 8.90 -14.24
N PRO A 92 6.89 9.71 -14.50
CA PRO A 92 5.64 9.62 -13.75
C PRO A 92 4.87 8.34 -14.07
N TYR A 93 4.34 7.73 -13.03
CA TYR A 93 3.47 6.55 -13.14
C TYR A 93 2.07 6.89 -12.62
N THR A 94 1.05 6.64 -13.42
CA THR A 94 -0.36 6.83 -13.05
C THR A 94 -0.93 5.67 -12.25
N SER A 95 -0.21 4.56 -12.19
CA SER A 95 -0.59 3.35 -11.48
C SER A 95 0.04 3.31 -10.10
N ILE A 96 -0.65 2.68 -9.13
CA ILE A 96 -0.10 2.39 -7.82
C ILE A 96 0.36 0.94 -7.80
N TYR A 97 1.63 0.74 -7.48
CA TYR A 97 2.26 -0.58 -7.41
C TYR A 97 2.34 -1.05 -5.96
N LEU A 98 1.93 -2.30 -5.73
CA LEU A 98 1.95 -2.95 -4.42
C LEU A 98 2.53 -4.35 -4.55
N LEU A 99 3.11 -4.82 -3.45
CA LEU A 99 3.48 -6.21 -3.29
C LEU A 99 2.45 -6.93 -2.42
N SER A 100 2.13 -8.16 -2.80
CA SER A 100 1.13 -8.98 -2.11
C SER A 100 1.34 -10.47 -2.38
N LYS A 101 0.51 -11.33 -1.78
CA LYS A 101 0.55 -12.78 -2.00
C LYS A 101 0.11 -13.22 -3.40
N ARG A 102 -0.52 -12.36 -4.19
CA ARG A 102 -1.05 -12.69 -5.53
C ARG A 102 -0.92 -11.50 -6.46
N SER A 103 -0.62 -11.76 -7.71
CA SER A 103 -0.67 -10.73 -8.76
C SER A 103 -2.11 -10.47 -9.18
N GLU A 104 -2.47 -9.19 -9.26
CA GLU A 104 -3.80 -8.73 -9.72
C GLU A 104 -3.68 -7.29 -10.21
N THR A 105 -4.53 -6.91 -11.13
CA THR A 105 -4.75 -5.50 -11.49
C THR A 105 -6.20 -5.14 -11.17
N LYS A 106 -6.41 -4.07 -10.42
CA LYS A 106 -7.72 -3.53 -10.05
C LYS A 106 -7.80 -2.07 -10.45
N ILE A 107 -8.90 -1.69 -11.10
CA ILE A 107 -9.14 -0.29 -11.45
C ILE A 107 -10.16 0.27 -10.45
N ILE A 108 -9.83 1.38 -9.82
CA ILE A 108 -10.70 2.11 -8.90
C ILE A 108 -10.68 3.60 -9.27
N ASN A 109 -11.82 4.14 -9.64
CA ASN A 109 -11.99 5.56 -10.02
C ASN A 109 -10.93 6.03 -11.04
N GLY A 110 -10.62 5.19 -12.02
CA GLY A 110 -9.63 5.48 -13.08
C GLY A 110 -8.17 5.24 -12.70
N VAL A 111 -7.87 4.87 -11.44
CA VAL A 111 -6.51 4.54 -10.99
C VAL A 111 -6.28 3.03 -11.07
N ASN A 112 -5.19 2.62 -11.71
CA ASN A 112 -4.76 1.22 -11.75
C ASN A 112 -3.99 0.88 -10.47
N LEU A 113 -4.47 -0.11 -9.73
CA LEU A 113 -3.77 -0.75 -8.62
C LEU A 113 -3.15 -2.04 -9.13
N ILE A 114 -1.83 -2.09 -9.18
CA ILE A 114 -1.06 -3.22 -9.72
C ILE A 114 -0.40 -3.96 -8.57
N TYR A 115 -0.95 -5.11 -8.22
CA TYR A 115 -0.38 -6.00 -7.22
C TYR A 115 0.56 -6.98 -7.91
N LYS A 116 1.79 -7.08 -7.40
CA LYS A 116 2.78 -8.07 -7.82
C LYS A 116 2.97 -9.10 -6.74
N ASN A 117 3.03 -10.37 -7.14
CA ASN A 117 3.31 -11.46 -6.22
C ASN A 117 4.77 -11.42 -5.77
N ILE A 118 4.97 -11.62 -4.46
CA ILE A 118 6.30 -11.83 -3.89
C ILE A 118 6.24 -12.96 -2.85
N LYS A 119 7.39 -13.58 -2.55
CA LYS A 119 7.47 -14.65 -1.54
C LYS A 119 6.99 -14.17 -0.18
N ASN A 120 6.31 -15.05 0.57
CA ASN A 120 5.76 -14.72 1.89
C ASN A 120 6.82 -14.23 2.87
N ASP A 121 8.00 -14.84 2.88
CA ASP A 121 9.09 -14.46 3.80
C ASP A 121 9.54 -13.02 3.55
N ILE A 122 9.55 -12.58 2.30
CA ILE A 122 9.84 -11.20 1.93
C ILE A 122 8.65 -10.30 2.28
N LEU A 123 7.43 -10.70 1.90
CA LEU A 123 6.23 -9.90 2.10
C LEU A 123 5.97 -9.57 3.58
N LEU A 124 6.25 -10.50 4.48
CA LEU A 124 5.97 -10.38 5.92
C LEU A 124 7.14 -9.82 6.71
N ASN A 125 8.30 -9.66 6.11
CA ASN A 125 9.46 -9.03 6.76
C ASN A 125 9.27 -7.50 6.81
N SER A 126 9.31 -6.94 8.01
CA SER A 126 9.05 -5.52 8.27
C SER A 126 10.24 -4.60 8.00
N LEU A 127 11.45 -5.13 7.78
CA LEU A 127 12.63 -4.30 7.52
C LEU A 127 12.46 -3.49 6.24
N GLY A 128 12.57 -2.16 6.36
CA GLY A 128 12.31 -1.22 5.26
C GLY A 128 10.83 -1.04 4.92
N ILE A 129 9.91 -1.40 5.83
CA ILE A 129 8.47 -1.11 5.70
C ILE A 129 8.05 -0.12 6.78
N ILE A 130 7.45 0.98 6.35
CA ILE A 130 6.87 2.00 7.23
C ILE A 130 5.35 1.79 7.24
N SER A 131 4.78 1.65 8.43
CA SER A 131 3.34 1.56 8.62
C SER A 131 2.84 2.78 9.39
N GLY A 132 1.90 3.50 8.80
CA GLY A 132 1.29 4.69 9.41
C GLY A 132 0.06 5.12 8.61
N ASN A 133 -0.88 5.81 9.25
CA ASN A 133 -2.12 6.29 8.63
C ASN A 133 -2.89 5.20 7.84
N ASN A 134 -2.91 3.97 8.37
CA ASN A 134 -3.49 2.78 7.73
C ASN A 134 -2.86 2.39 6.38
N ILE A 135 -1.64 2.82 6.11
CA ILE A 135 -0.88 2.49 4.92
C ILE A 135 0.41 1.79 5.33
N SER A 136 0.72 0.67 4.69
CA SER A 136 2.02 0.01 4.72
C SER A 136 2.76 0.33 3.43
N LYS A 137 3.99 0.84 3.54
CA LYS A 137 4.74 1.36 2.42
C LYS A 137 6.23 1.06 2.57
N ALA A 138 6.89 0.66 1.50
CA ALA A 138 8.32 0.45 1.47
C ALA A 138 9.09 1.78 1.66
N THR A 139 10.26 1.69 2.29
CA THR A 139 11.27 2.76 2.17
C THR A 139 11.84 2.78 0.74
N PRO A 140 12.52 3.84 0.33
CA PRO A 140 13.19 3.89 -0.97
C PRO A 140 14.13 2.70 -1.21
N GLU A 141 14.93 2.34 -0.20
CA GLU A 141 15.89 1.23 -0.23
C GLU A 141 15.18 -0.11 -0.43
N ARG A 142 14.07 -0.31 0.30
CA ARG A 142 13.27 -1.51 0.15
C ARG A 142 12.63 -1.59 -1.24
N ALA A 143 12.11 -0.48 -1.77
CA ALA A 143 11.51 -0.43 -3.10
C ALA A 143 12.53 -0.69 -4.21
N ILE A 144 13.79 -0.23 -4.06
CA ILE A 144 14.89 -0.59 -4.97
C ILE A 144 15.11 -2.11 -4.95
N CYS A 145 15.28 -2.70 -3.76
CA CYS A 145 15.49 -4.16 -3.62
C CYS A 145 14.32 -4.95 -4.20
N ASP A 146 13.07 -4.55 -3.90
CA ASP A 146 11.86 -5.16 -4.45
C ASP A 146 11.86 -5.15 -5.98
N THR A 147 12.23 -3.99 -6.57
CA THR A 147 12.25 -3.79 -8.02
C THR A 147 13.31 -4.66 -8.68
N ILE A 148 14.53 -4.65 -8.15
CA ILE A 148 15.64 -5.50 -8.67
C ILE A 148 15.30 -6.98 -8.52
N TYR A 149 14.71 -7.39 -7.39
CA TYR A 149 14.33 -8.78 -7.15
C TYR A 149 13.31 -9.31 -8.16
N LEU A 150 12.31 -8.48 -8.51
CA LEU A 150 11.23 -8.89 -9.40
C LEU A 150 11.52 -8.68 -10.88
N LEU A 151 12.31 -7.68 -11.25
CA LEU A 151 12.52 -7.25 -12.63
C LEU A 151 13.95 -7.41 -13.12
N GLY A 152 14.87 -7.82 -12.23
CA GLY A 152 16.30 -7.89 -12.54
C GLY A 152 17.02 -6.55 -12.32
N GLY A 153 18.26 -6.48 -12.77
CA GLY A 153 19.06 -5.24 -12.65
C GLY A 153 18.37 -4.08 -13.36
N GLN A 154 18.24 -2.97 -12.66
CA GLN A 154 17.57 -1.75 -13.10
C GLN A 154 18.52 -0.56 -13.02
N TYR A 155 18.35 0.40 -13.90
CA TYR A 155 18.91 1.73 -13.78
C TYR A 155 17.93 2.64 -13.04
N PHE A 156 18.44 3.43 -12.11
CA PHE A 156 17.68 4.46 -11.39
C PHE A 156 18.31 5.83 -11.65
N ASP A 157 17.47 6.84 -11.88
CA ASP A 157 17.91 8.17 -12.31
C ASP A 157 18.68 8.92 -11.21
N ASN A 158 18.34 8.67 -9.94
CA ASN A 158 18.92 9.37 -8.80
C ASN A 158 19.05 8.47 -7.58
N THR A 159 20.29 8.19 -7.18
CA THR A 159 20.62 7.36 -6.01
C THR A 159 21.36 8.14 -4.90
N ARG A 160 21.37 9.49 -4.97
CA ARG A 160 22.17 10.33 -4.06
C ARG A 160 21.76 10.23 -2.58
N ASN A 161 20.47 10.05 -2.32
CA ASN A 161 19.90 10.03 -0.97
C ASN A 161 19.61 8.62 -0.46
N ILE A 162 20.22 7.60 -1.05
CA ILE A 162 20.05 6.21 -0.63
C ILE A 162 20.91 5.92 0.59
N ASP A 163 20.32 5.29 1.59
CA ASP A 163 21.06 4.69 2.70
C ASP A 163 21.65 3.34 2.25
N TRP A 164 22.96 3.39 1.89
CA TRP A 164 23.68 2.23 1.38
C TRP A 164 23.87 1.13 2.42
N GLU A 165 23.92 1.47 3.70
CA GLU A 165 24.00 0.45 4.75
C GLU A 165 22.66 -0.23 4.94
N LEU A 166 21.55 0.52 4.93
CA LEU A 166 20.21 -0.05 5.01
C LEU A 166 19.91 -0.96 3.80
N ILE A 167 20.30 -0.59 2.57
CA ILE A 167 20.04 -1.43 1.40
C ILE A 167 20.84 -2.73 1.44
N LYS A 168 22.09 -2.70 1.96
CA LYS A 168 22.88 -3.93 2.21
C LYS A 168 22.22 -4.82 3.24
N GLN A 169 21.77 -4.24 4.36
CA GLN A 169 21.06 -4.96 5.41
C GLN A 169 19.76 -5.58 4.87
N ILE A 170 18.96 -4.81 4.11
CA ILE A 170 17.76 -5.34 3.46
C ILE A 170 18.08 -6.51 2.53
N ASN A 171 19.14 -6.42 1.72
CA ASN A 171 19.54 -7.55 0.86
C ASN A 171 19.91 -8.79 1.68
N GLN A 172 20.62 -8.61 2.78
CA GLN A 172 21.03 -9.72 3.66
C GLN A 172 19.82 -10.35 4.36
N ASP A 173 19.02 -9.56 5.07
CA ASP A 173 18.05 -10.04 6.04
C ASP A 173 16.67 -10.35 5.41
N VAL A 174 16.37 -9.76 4.25
CA VAL A 174 15.10 -9.93 3.55
C VAL A 174 15.24 -10.79 2.30
N TYR A 175 16.30 -10.57 1.51
CA TYR A 175 16.49 -11.23 0.20
C TYR A 175 17.56 -12.36 0.25
N THR A 176 18.03 -12.70 1.44
CA THR A 176 18.98 -13.83 1.66
C THR A 176 20.22 -13.68 0.76
N ASN A 177 20.81 -12.50 0.74
CA ASN A 177 21.97 -12.14 -0.08
C ASN A 177 21.73 -12.41 -1.58
N ASN A 178 20.63 -11.91 -2.11
CA ASN A 178 20.33 -12.02 -3.54
C ASN A 178 21.47 -11.47 -4.39
N LYS A 179 22.02 -12.29 -5.29
CA LYS A 179 23.20 -11.97 -6.09
C LYS A 179 22.99 -10.78 -7.05
N ILE A 180 21.78 -10.59 -7.57
CA ILE A 180 21.48 -9.49 -8.51
C ILE A 180 21.46 -8.18 -7.74
N ILE A 181 20.82 -8.16 -6.55
CA ILE A 181 20.81 -6.97 -5.67
C ILE A 181 22.25 -6.66 -5.21
N ALA A 182 23.01 -7.65 -4.76
CA ALA A 182 24.41 -7.47 -4.32
C ALA A 182 25.30 -6.89 -5.43
N ARG A 183 25.16 -7.41 -6.67
CA ARG A 183 25.87 -6.88 -7.83
C ARG A 183 25.50 -5.42 -8.10
N TRP A 184 24.22 -5.10 -8.10
CA TRP A 184 23.75 -3.74 -8.31
C TRP A 184 24.32 -2.76 -7.25
N ILE A 185 24.30 -3.16 -5.97
CA ILE A 185 24.91 -2.37 -4.88
C ILE A 185 26.39 -2.12 -5.16
N GLN A 186 27.13 -3.18 -5.51
CA GLN A 186 28.58 -3.08 -5.78
C GLN A 186 28.90 -2.16 -6.96
N GLU A 187 28.10 -2.18 -8.02
CA GLU A 187 28.27 -1.35 -9.21
C GLU A 187 27.99 0.11 -8.92
N ASN A 188 27.01 0.42 -8.08
CA ASN A 188 26.57 1.79 -7.80
C ASN A 188 27.30 2.45 -6.63
N THR A 189 27.83 1.68 -5.65
CA THR A 189 28.66 2.24 -4.58
C THR A 189 30.07 2.61 -5.02
N LYS A 190 30.56 2.14 -6.17
CA LYS A 190 31.86 2.53 -6.72
C LYS A 190 31.84 3.90 -7.42
N LEU A 191 30.66 4.45 -7.64
CA LEU A 191 30.45 5.73 -8.33
C LEU A 191 30.34 6.93 -7.37
N ILE A 192 30.44 6.69 -6.07
CA ILE A 192 30.44 7.67 -4.98
C ILE A 192 31.85 7.81 -4.41
#